data_08f3d6e11eba8aa9e33bbdbb80cc341e
#
_entry.id   08f3d6e11eba8aa9e33bbdbb80cc341e
#
_cell.length_a   1.000
_cell.length_b   1.000
_cell.length_c   1.000
_cell.angle_alpha   90.00
_cell.angle_beta   90.00
_cell.angle_gamma   90.00
#
_symmetry.space_group_name_H-M   'P 1'
#
loop_
_entity.id
_entity.type
_entity.pdbx_description
1 polymer ?
#
loop_
_entity_poly.entity_id
_entity_poly.type
_entity_poly.pdbx_seq_one_letter_code
_entity_poly.pdbx_strand_id
1 'polypeptide(L)'
;MQCGQILYATTAKQMNRVQNFEHYFIPRFTNFHIASENTKDSKISIQNYYSEMVQAEARNLLIVSDVRSAVKEGRTPLVLSDRIEHLKLLKEQLKDAADNVIVITGNGTQKQKKEQLETLNKVPAAESLVVLATGKYAGEGFDNPRLDTLMLAMPFSWKGTLAQYCGRLHRNFAGKEEVLIYDYVDFRLPVFDRMYRNRLKGYKQLGYTIKPDSYSTQNGAVPSKLYSANDYATDFIQDCMNAKKSAIIYSPYLSKTEVQKFFPLVPKIISNGCKIFIMTKLHEDEGRRKKQQQYINMLETAGAAVSAKENISQRLAVFDEKILWYGSIDFLGYSEADGCSIRICNAEIASAVEAEMGMR
;
A
#
# COMPACT_ATOMS: atom_id res chain seq x y z
N MET A 1 -38.50 -1.78 -10.55
CA MET A 1 -38.54 -2.41 -9.22
C MET A 1 -38.31 -1.29 -8.18
N GLN A 2 -39.31 -1.03 -7.36
CA GLN A 2 -39.13 -0.14 -6.20
C GLN A 2 -38.58 -1.02 -5.07
N CYS A 3 -37.33 -0.81 -4.69
CA CYS A 3 -36.80 -1.41 -3.47
C CYS A 3 -37.44 -0.67 -2.29
N GLY A 4 -37.99 -1.40 -1.34
CA GLY A 4 -38.52 -0.85 -0.09
C GLY A 4 -37.41 -0.19 0.77
N GLN A 5 -37.81 0.36 1.92
CA GLN A 5 -36.84 0.94 2.87
C GLN A 5 -35.78 -0.10 3.27
N ILE A 6 -34.53 0.35 3.36
CA ILE A 6 -33.42 -0.49 3.90
C ILE A 6 -33.72 -0.73 5.39
N LEU A 7 -34.12 -1.92 5.74
CA LEU A 7 -34.42 -2.32 7.12
C LEU A 7 -33.17 -2.65 7.92
N TYR A 8 -32.10 -3.09 7.26
CA TYR A 8 -30.82 -3.42 7.86
C TYR A 8 -29.69 -3.29 6.84
N ALA A 9 -28.60 -2.66 7.23
CA ALA A 9 -27.37 -2.56 6.43
C ALA A 9 -26.19 -3.06 7.25
N THR A 10 -25.59 -4.17 6.83
CA THR A 10 -24.35 -4.69 7.43
C THR A 10 -23.15 -4.07 6.74
N THR A 11 -22.23 -3.50 7.50
CA THR A 11 -20.97 -3.00 6.96
C THR A 11 -20.03 -4.18 6.64
N ALA A 12 -19.16 -4.02 5.64
CA ALA A 12 -18.13 -5.03 5.31
C ALA A 12 -17.29 -5.44 6.53
N LYS A 13 -16.98 -4.47 7.42
CA LYS A 13 -16.30 -4.72 8.68
C LYS A 13 -17.09 -5.60 9.66
N GLN A 14 -18.41 -5.46 9.69
CA GLN A 14 -19.28 -6.32 10.51
C GLN A 14 -19.35 -7.72 9.94
N MET A 15 -19.42 -7.85 8.60
CA MET A 15 -19.39 -9.15 7.92
C MET A 15 -18.08 -9.88 8.18
N ASN A 16 -16.94 -9.20 8.09
CA ASN A 16 -15.63 -9.79 8.35
C ASN A 16 -15.46 -10.26 9.81
N ARG A 17 -16.11 -9.59 10.78
CA ARG A 17 -16.10 -10.02 12.19
C ARG A 17 -16.85 -11.32 12.46
N VAL A 18 -17.71 -11.74 11.56
CA VAL A 18 -18.48 -13.01 11.66
C VAL A 18 -17.72 -14.17 10.99
N GLN A 19 -16.65 -13.88 10.25
CA GLN A 19 -15.82 -14.90 9.60
C GLN A 19 -14.80 -15.47 10.59
N ASN A 20 -14.55 -16.77 10.47
CA ASN A 20 -13.67 -17.51 11.39
C ASN A 20 -12.18 -17.45 10.98
N PHE A 21 -11.76 -16.41 10.25
CA PHE A 21 -10.38 -16.23 9.82
C PHE A 21 -9.96 -14.76 9.91
N GLU A 22 -8.66 -14.54 10.10
CA GLU A 22 -8.06 -13.22 10.22
C GLU A 22 -7.86 -12.55 8.86
N HIS A 23 -7.83 -11.21 8.85
CA HIS A 23 -7.75 -10.40 7.62
C HIS A 23 -6.48 -9.54 7.64
N TYR A 24 -5.50 -9.93 6.83
CA TYR A 24 -4.20 -9.27 6.80
C TYR A 24 -3.83 -8.73 5.42
N PHE A 25 -3.04 -7.67 5.39
CA PHE A 25 -2.33 -7.23 4.19
C PHE A 25 -0.85 -6.99 4.48
N ILE A 26 -0.02 -7.14 3.45
CA ILE A 26 1.43 -6.92 3.46
C ILE A 26 1.74 -5.88 2.39
N PRO A 27 2.12 -4.65 2.74
CA PRO A 27 2.64 -3.68 1.79
C PRO A 27 4.02 -4.13 1.29
N ARG A 28 4.20 -4.22 -0.03
CA ARG A 28 5.46 -4.60 -0.69
C ARG A 28 6.00 -3.39 -1.44
N PHE A 29 6.94 -2.66 -0.85
CA PHE A 29 7.53 -1.48 -1.47
C PHE A 29 8.39 -1.89 -2.68
N THR A 30 8.17 -1.21 -3.81
CA THR A 30 8.90 -1.45 -5.06
C THR A 30 9.74 -0.25 -5.43
N ASN A 31 10.81 -0.48 -6.19
CA ASN A 31 11.66 0.57 -6.77
C ASN A 31 11.21 0.96 -8.17
N PHE A 32 9.95 0.70 -8.53
CA PHE A 32 9.46 1.01 -9.86
C PHE A 32 9.47 2.53 -10.11
N HIS A 33 10.16 2.94 -11.16
CA HIS A 33 10.23 4.31 -11.65
C HIS A 33 10.38 4.32 -13.18
N ILE A 34 10.11 5.43 -13.80
CA ILE A 34 10.29 5.63 -15.24
C ILE A 34 11.40 6.65 -15.45
N ALA A 35 12.44 6.27 -16.20
CA ALA A 35 13.60 7.12 -16.46
C ALA A 35 13.29 8.43 -17.23
N SER A 36 12.14 8.49 -17.92
CA SER A 36 11.74 9.62 -18.74
C SER A 36 11.05 10.77 -18.01
N GLU A 37 10.85 10.70 -16.70
CA GLU A 37 10.25 11.80 -15.92
C GLU A 37 11.08 13.10 -15.89
N ASN A 38 12.32 13.07 -16.37
CA ASN A 38 13.19 14.24 -16.44
C ASN A 38 12.89 15.22 -17.58
N THR A 39 11.93 14.94 -18.44
CA THR A 39 11.52 15.85 -19.52
C THR A 39 10.25 16.60 -19.13
N LYS A 40 10.40 17.89 -18.82
CA LYS A 40 9.34 18.81 -18.34
C LYS A 40 8.12 18.96 -19.26
N ASP A 41 8.09 18.36 -20.45
CA ASP A 41 7.12 18.68 -21.51
C ASP A 41 6.17 17.55 -21.95
N SER A 42 6.26 16.34 -21.45
CA SER A 42 5.30 15.29 -21.83
C SER A 42 4.52 14.75 -20.64
N LYS A 43 3.23 15.06 -20.57
CA LYS A 43 2.30 14.36 -19.67
C LYS A 43 2.23 12.89 -20.08
N ILE A 44 3.02 12.04 -19.42
CA ILE A 44 2.97 10.59 -19.63
C ILE A 44 1.55 10.12 -19.31
N SER A 45 0.92 9.42 -20.25
CA SER A 45 -0.42 8.88 -19.99
C SER A 45 -0.35 7.74 -18.98
N ILE A 46 -1.41 7.52 -18.21
CA ILE A 46 -1.48 6.41 -17.26
C ILE A 46 -1.31 5.05 -17.94
N GLN A 47 -1.69 4.96 -19.21
CA GLN A 47 -1.51 3.74 -20.02
C GLN A 47 -0.04 3.42 -20.25
N ASN A 48 0.78 4.45 -20.50
CA ASN A 48 2.23 4.28 -20.67
C ASN A 48 2.87 3.81 -19.35
N TYR A 49 2.46 4.38 -18.20
CA TYR A 49 2.91 3.91 -16.89
C TYR A 49 2.62 2.41 -16.70
N TYR A 50 1.42 1.95 -17.05
CA TYR A 50 1.09 0.54 -16.96
C TYR A 50 1.88 -0.32 -17.96
N SER A 51 2.14 0.16 -19.15
CA SER A 51 2.94 -0.58 -20.15
C SER A 51 4.38 -0.78 -19.67
N GLU A 52 5.01 0.27 -19.14
CA GLU A 52 6.34 0.19 -18.54
C GLU A 52 6.36 -0.75 -17.31
N MET A 53 5.31 -0.70 -16.48
CA MET A 53 5.19 -1.56 -15.31
C MET A 53 5.11 -3.05 -15.66
N VAL A 54 4.47 -3.42 -16.77
CA VAL A 54 4.43 -4.81 -17.28
C VAL A 54 5.83 -5.33 -17.52
N GLN A 55 6.75 -4.48 -18.00
CA GLN A 55 8.13 -4.83 -18.33
C GLN A 55 9.11 -4.64 -17.17
N ALA A 56 8.65 -4.16 -16.02
CA ALA A 56 9.50 -3.88 -14.86
C ALA A 56 9.99 -5.17 -14.20
N GLU A 57 11.16 -5.67 -14.63
CA GLU A 57 11.70 -6.98 -14.26
C GLU A 57 11.83 -7.15 -12.74
N ALA A 58 12.47 -6.21 -12.04
CA ALA A 58 12.66 -6.28 -10.59
C ALA A 58 11.33 -6.36 -9.82
N ARG A 59 10.31 -5.62 -10.30
CA ARG A 59 8.97 -5.66 -9.73
C ARG A 59 8.28 -6.99 -9.98
N ASN A 60 8.42 -7.55 -11.17
CA ASN A 60 7.85 -8.84 -11.54
C ASN A 60 8.52 -9.98 -10.76
N LEU A 61 9.83 -9.94 -10.57
CA LEU A 61 10.57 -10.91 -9.75
C LEU A 61 10.09 -10.88 -8.29
N LEU A 62 9.81 -9.70 -7.73
CA LEU A 62 9.24 -9.58 -6.39
C LEU A 62 7.86 -10.26 -6.32
N ILE A 63 6.98 -10.02 -7.29
CA ILE A 63 5.66 -10.67 -7.36
C ILE A 63 5.82 -12.19 -7.45
N VAL A 64 6.67 -12.68 -8.34
CA VAL A 64 6.93 -14.11 -8.53
C VAL A 64 7.49 -14.76 -7.26
N SER A 65 8.40 -14.08 -6.56
CA SER A 65 8.96 -14.54 -5.29
C SER A 65 7.88 -14.68 -4.21
N ASP A 66 7.00 -13.67 -4.09
CA ASP A 66 5.90 -13.68 -3.12
C ASP A 66 4.88 -14.78 -3.42
N VAL A 67 4.54 -14.99 -4.70
CA VAL A 67 3.65 -16.09 -5.13
C VAL A 67 4.26 -17.45 -4.78
N ARG A 68 5.56 -17.67 -5.10
CA ARG A 68 6.25 -18.91 -4.77
C ARG A 68 6.31 -19.17 -3.26
N SER A 69 6.54 -18.14 -2.47
CA SER A 69 6.52 -18.23 -1.01
C SER A 69 5.14 -18.62 -0.49
N ALA A 70 4.08 -17.96 -0.97
CA ALA A 70 2.72 -18.29 -0.60
C ALA A 70 2.35 -19.76 -0.92
N VAL A 71 2.72 -20.23 -2.11
CA VAL A 71 2.49 -21.65 -2.49
C VAL A 71 3.24 -22.63 -1.59
N LYS A 72 4.50 -22.33 -1.23
CA LYS A 72 5.28 -23.13 -0.27
C LYS A 72 4.64 -23.20 1.11
N GLU A 73 3.95 -22.16 1.52
CA GLU A 73 3.16 -22.10 2.77
C GLU A 73 1.81 -22.82 2.65
N GLY A 74 1.53 -23.49 1.53
CA GLY A 74 0.27 -24.21 1.28
C GLY A 74 -0.91 -23.30 0.90
N ARG A 75 -0.65 -22.04 0.56
CA ARG A 75 -1.68 -21.06 0.21
C ARG A 75 -2.09 -21.18 -1.27
N THR A 76 -3.27 -20.63 -1.57
CA THR A 76 -3.80 -20.60 -2.93
C THR A 76 -3.90 -19.14 -3.42
N PRO A 77 -2.85 -18.60 -4.09
CA PRO A 77 -2.82 -17.21 -4.50
C PRO A 77 -3.66 -16.92 -5.76
N LEU A 78 -4.37 -15.79 -5.72
CA LEU A 78 -4.99 -15.11 -6.84
C LEU A 78 -4.14 -13.88 -7.20
N VAL A 79 -3.55 -13.87 -8.40
CA VAL A 79 -2.76 -12.75 -8.91
C VAL A 79 -3.62 -11.91 -9.85
N LEU A 80 -3.82 -10.64 -9.54
CA LEU A 80 -4.63 -9.71 -10.34
C LEU A 80 -3.79 -8.74 -11.14
N SER A 81 -4.04 -8.69 -12.44
CA SER A 81 -3.52 -7.68 -13.35
C SER A 81 -4.52 -7.40 -14.46
N ASP A 82 -4.82 -6.13 -14.73
CA ASP A 82 -5.70 -5.74 -15.84
C ASP A 82 -5.00 -5.78 -17.20
N ARG A 83 -3.74 -6.25 -17.26
CA ARG A 83 -2.95 -6.39 -18.48
C ARG A 83 -2.75 -7.87 -18.81
N ILE A 84 -3.32 -8.32 -19.92
CA ILE A 84 -3.21 -9.72 -20.37
C ILE A 84 -1.75 -10.11 -20.63
N GLU A 85 -0.97 -9.19 -21.20
CA GLU A 85 0.46 -9.39 -21.45
C GLU A 85 1.21 -9.63 -20.14
N HIS A 86 0.88 -8.89 -19.08
CA HIS A 86 1.46 -9.10 -17.76
C HIS A 86 1.09 -10.47 -17.18
N LEU A 87 -0.17 -10.90 -17.33
CA LEU A 87 -0.59 -12.23 -16.89
C LEU A 87 0.13 -13.34 -17.64
N LYS A 88 0.38 -13.17 -18.96
CA LYS A 88 1.15 -14.13 -19.76
C LYS A 88 2.60 -14.21 -19.32
N LEU A 89 3.24 -13.05 -19.08
CA LEU A 89 4.60 -12.96 -18.57
C LEU A 89 4.73 -13.64 -17.21
N LEU A 90 3.86 -13.29 -16.26
CA LEU A 90 3.85 -13.89 -14.93
C LEU A 90 3.56 -15.40 -14.98
N LYS A 91 2.66 -15.87 -15.87
CA LYS A 91 2.40 -17.29 -16.06
C LYS A 91 3.66 -18.05 -16.44
N GLU A 92 4.43 -17.53 -17.41
CA GLU A 92 5.67 -18.18 -17.84
C GLU A 92 6.71 -18.25 -16.71
N GLN A 93 6.81 -17.17 -15.91
CA GLN A 93 7.73 -17.14 -14.77
C GLN A 93 7.28 -18.03 -13.59
N LEU A 94 5.99 -18.34 -13.51
CA LEU A 94 5.37 -19.13 -12.45
C LEU A 94 5.08 -20.59 -12.83
N LYS A 95 5.41 -21.03 -14.04
CA LYS A 95 5.04 -22.37 -14.56
C LYS A 95 5.41 -23.53 -13.62
N ASP A 96 6.51 -23.38 -12.88
CA ASP A 96 7.02 -24.37 -11.95
C ASP A 96 6.71 -24.02 -10.47
N ALA A 97 5.84 -23.03 -10.23
CA ALA A 97 5.55 -22.56 -8.87
C ALA A 97 4.49 -23.41 -8.16
N ALA A 98 3.63 -24.09 -8.91
CA ALA A 98 2.55 -24.92 -8.40
C ALA A 98 2.23 -26.03 -9.41
N ASP A 99 1.52 -27.08 -8.98
CA ASP A 99 1.03 -28.14 -9.87
C ASP A 99 0.11 -27.58 -10.96
N ASN A 100 -0.64 -26.53 -10.64
CA ASN A 100 -1.56 -25.87 -11.57
C ASN A 100 -1.37 -24.35 -11.55
N VAL A 101 -1.08 -23.76 -12.72
CA VAL A 101 -1.01 -22.31 -12.94
C VAL A 101 -2.02 -21.93 -14.01
N ILE A 102 -3.16 -21.41 -13.60
CA ILE A 102 -4.33 -21.16 -14.47
C ILE A 102 -4.51 -19.67 -14.70
N VAL A 103 -4.64 -19.27 -15.97
CA VAL A 103 -4.98 -17.88 -16.36
C VAL A 103 -6.44 -17.79 -16.73
N ILE A 104 -7.14 -16.85 -16.10
CA ILE A 104 -8.55 -16.58 -16.36
C ILE A 104 -8.72 -15.13 -16.79
N THR A 105 -9.25 -14.92 -17.98
CA THR A 105 -9.45 -13.58 -18.53
C THR A 105 -10.91 -13.39 -18.95
N GLY A 106 -11.40 -12.15 -18.80
CA GLY A 106 -12.72 -11.78 -19.28
C GLY A 106 -12.85 -11.75 -20.81
N ASN A 107 -11.73 -11.90 -21.53
CA ASN A 107 -11.70 -11.92 -22.98
C ASN A 107 -11.97 -13.33 -23.51
N GLY A 108 -12.63 -13.42 -24.66
CA GLY A 108 -12.98 -14.67 -25.30
C GLY A 108 -14.49 -14.93 -25.34
N THR A 109 -14.86 -16.00 -26.02
CA THR A 109 -16.24 -16.43 -26.17
C THR A 109 -16.81 -16.99 -24.84
N GLN A 110 -18.11 -17.03 -24.69
CA GLN A 110 -18.78 -17.65 -23.55
C GLN A 110 -18.32 -19.10 -23.33
N LYS A 111 -18.08 -19.84 -24.41
CA LYS A 111 -17.58 -21.21 -24.37
C LYS A 111 -16.18 -21.27 -23.76
N GLN A 112 -15.23 -20.42 -24.20
CA GLN A 112 -13.89 -20.36 -23.65
C GLN A 112 -13.88 -19.98 -22.16
N LYS A 113 -14.72 -19.04 -21.76
CA LYS A 113 -14.88 -18.67 -20.33
C LYS A 113 -15.37 -19.83 -19.48
N LYS A 114 -16.35 -20.59 -20.00
CA LYS A 114 -16.88 -21.78 -19.32
C LYS A 114 -15.80 -22.86 -19.22
N GLU A 115 -15.04 -23.12 -20.27
CA GLU A 115 -13.94 -24.09 -20.26
C GLU A 115 -12.84 -23.72 -19.25
N GLN A 116 -12.47 -22.42 -19.15
CA GLN A 116 -11.52 -21.94 -18.15
C GLN A 116 -12.00 -22.21 -16.71
N LEU A 117 -13.28 -21.94 -16.43
CA LEU A 117 -13.88 -22.21 -15.12
C LEU A 117 -13.97 -23.71 -14.81
N GLU A 118 -14.36 -24.51 -15.80
CA GLU A 118 -14.39 -25.99 -15.65
C GLU A 118 -12.99 -26.54 -15.36
N THR A 119 -11.96 -26.03 -16.03
CA THR A 119 -10.55 -26.41 -15.76
C THR A 119 -10.16 -26.08 -14.33
N LEU A 120 -10.48 -24.86 -13.87
CA LEU A 120 -10.21 -24.44 -12.49
C LEU A 120 -10.92 -25.33 -11.46
N ASN A 121 -12.21 -25.62 -11.70
CA ASN A 121 -13.03 -26.39 -10.75
C ASN A 121 -12.66 -27.88 -10.71
N LYS A 122 -11.94 -28.39 -11.73
CA LYS A 122 -11.45 -29.78 -11.78
C LYS A 122 -10.12 -29.98 -11.05
N VAL A 123 -9.43 -28.90 -10.64
CA VAL A 123 -8.16 -29.04 -9.91
C VAL A 123 -8.40 -29.73 -8.56
N PRO A 124 -7.75 -30.87 -8.31
CA PRO A 124 -7.90 -31.59 -7.04
C PRO A 124 -7.51 -30.73 -5.84
N ALA A 125 -8.17 -30.93 -4.71
CA ALA A 125 -7.89 -30.17 -3.50
C ALA A 125 -6.46 -30.39 -2.96
N ALA A 126 -5.87 -31.55 -3.24
CA ALA A 126 -4.51 -31.90 -2.82
C ALA A 126 -3.42 -31.27 -3.67
N GLU A 127 -3.74 -30.79 -4.87
CA GLU A 127 -2.78 -30.15 -5.76
C GLU A 127 -2.68 -28.66 -5.48
N SER A 128 -1.47 -28.11 -5.56
CA SER A 128 -1.23 -26.68 -5.42
C SER A 128 -1.77 -25.90 -6.63
N LEU A 129 -2.26 -24.68 -6.39
CA LEU A 129 -2.96 -23.89 -7.39
C LEU A 129 -2.56 -22.42 -7.31
N VAL A 130 -2.19 -21.84 -8.45
CA VAL A 130 -2.05 -20.39 -8.65
C VAL A 130 -3.06 -19.96 -9.70
N VAL A 131 -3.85 -18.93 -9.39
CA VAL A 131 -4.79 -18.33 -10.34
C VAL A 131 -4.31 -16.93 -10.73
N LEU A 132 -4.16 -16.68 -12.03
CA LEU A 132 -3.88 -15.36 -12.57
C LEU A 132 -5.15 -14.85 -13.28
N ALA A 133 -5.64 -13.67 -12.94
CA ALA A 133 -6.90 -13.18 -13.49
C ALA A 133 -6.87 -11.67 -13.79
N THR A 134 -7.73 -11.26 -14.76
CA THR A 134 -8.04 -9.83 -14.90
C THR A 134 -9.02 -9.40 -13.84
N GLY A 135 -8.86 -8.17 -13.32
CA GLY A 135 -9.72 -7.65 -12.25
C GLY A 135 -11.20 -7.65 -12.61
N LYS A 136 -11.54 -7.32 -13.85
CA LYS A 136 -12.93 -7.37 -14.33
C LYS A 136 -13.54 -8.78 -14.16
N TYR A 137 -12.80 -9.81 -14.51
CA TYR A 137 -13.30 -11.18 -14.41
C TYR A 137 -13.34 -11.68 -12.95
N ALA A 138 -12.36 -11.34 -12.16
CA ALA A 138 -12.38 -11.62 -10.73
C ALA A 138 -13.58 -10.95 -10.03
N GLY A 139 -14.07 -9.80 -10.55
CA GLY A 139 -15.26 -9.10 -10.04
C GLY A 139 -16.58 -9.81 -10.33
N GLU A 140 -16.76 -10.47 -11.48
CA GLU A 140 -18.10 -10.74 -12.03
C GLU A 140 -18.55 -12.21 -12.08
N GLY A 141 -17.73 -13.21 -11.78
CA GLY A 141 -18.22 -14.58 -12.04
C GLY A 141 -17.36 -15.74 -11.59
N PHE A 142 -16.32 -15.46 -10.88
CA PHE A 142 -15.37 -16.45 -10.43
C PHE A 142 -15.49 -16.65 -8.91
N ASP A 143 -15.77 -17.85 -8.51
CA ASP A 143 -15.88 -18.23 -7.10
C ASP A 143 -15.10 -19.52 -6.84
N ASN A 144 -13.98 -19.41 -6.12
CA ASN A 144 -13.21 -20.56 -5.68
C ASN A 144 -12.90 -20.42 -4.18
N PRO A 145 -13.54 -21.22 -3.32
CA PRO A 145 -13.39 -21.10 -1.87
C PRO A 145 -11.96 -21.33 -1.34
N ARG A 146 -11.09 -22.01 -2.11
CA ARG A 146 -9.69 -22.28 -1.73
C ARG A 146 -8.85 -20.99 -1.69
N LEU A 147 -9.23 -19.95 -2.43
CA LEU A 147 -8.46 -18.72 -2.49
C LEU A 147 -8.36 -18.08 -1.11
N ASP A 148 -7.15 -17.87 -0.66
CA ASP A 148 -6.83 -17.27 0.64
C ASP A 148 -5.81 -16.13 0.54
N THR A 149 -5.16 -15.98 -0.61
CA THR A 149 -4.11 -14.97 -0.83
C THR A 149 -4.40 -14.19 -2.12
N LEU A 150 -4.26 -12.87 -2.05
CA LEU A 150 -4.46 -11.96 -3.17
C LEU A 150 -3.18 -11.17 -3.43
N MET A 151 -2.69 -11.20 -4.69
CA MET A 151 -1.55 -10.42 -5.15
C MET A 151 -2.05 -9.31 -6.07
N LEU A 152 -1.97 -8.04 -5.62
CA LEU A 152 -2.40 -6.88 -6.41
C LEU A 152 -1.29 -6.46 -7.37
N ALA A 153 -1.05 -7.23 -8.43
CA ALA A 153 0.06 -7.05 -9.34
C ALA A 153 -0.01 -5.75 -10.18
N MET A 154 -1.19 -5.14 -10.32
CA MET A 154 -1.38 -3.82 -10.91
C MET A 154 -2.08 -2.87 -9.95
N PRO A 155 -1.62 -1.61 -9.83
CA PRO A 155 -2.24 -0.62 -8.96
C PRO A 155 -3.60 -0.16 -9.49
N PHE A 156 -4.54 0.06 -8.58
CA PHE A 156 -5.85 0.66 -8.83
C PHE A 156 -6.26 1.53 -7.65
N SER A 157 -7.24 2.40 -7.84
CA SER A 157 -7.61 3.42 -6.84
C SER A 157 -8.97 3.22 -6.20
N TRP A 158 -9.88 2.47 -6.85
CA TRP A 158 -11.28 2.50 -6.43
C TRP A 158 -11.57 1.55 -5.27
N LYS A 159 -12.17 2.11 -4.19
CA LYS A 159 -12.50 1.37 -2.95
C LYS A 159 -13.48 0.21 -3.19
N GLY A 160 -14.47 0.39 -4.09
CA GLY A 160 -15.42 -0.66 -4.46
C GLY A 160 -14.74 -1.87 -5.10
N THR A 161 -13.74 -1.65 -5.94
CA THR A 161 -12.94 -2.71 -6.56
C THR A 161 -12.18 -3.50 -5.50
N LEU A 162 -11.57 -2.82 -4.51
CA LEU A 162 -10.89 -3.51 -3.42
C LEU A 162 -11.83 -4.43 -2.65
N ALA A 163 -13.02 -3.94 -2.30
CA ALA A 163 -14.03 -4.74 -1.59
C ALA A 163 -14.49 -5.97 -2.38
N GLN A 164 -14.65 -5.83 -3.72
CA GLN A 164 -14.98 -6.95 -4.59
C GLN A 164 -13.88 -8.01 -4.62
N TYR A 165 -12.61 -7.60 -4.74
CA TYR A 165 -11.47 -8.52 -4.77
C TYR A 165 -11.28 -9.22 -3.43
N CYS A 166 -11.34 -8.48 -2.32
CA CYS A 166 -11.29 -9.05 -0.98
C CYS A 166 -12.42 -10.06 -0.76
N GLY A 167 -13.63 -9.77 -1.25
CA GLY A 167 -14.79 -10.65 -1.15
C GLY A 167 -14.58 -12.04 -1.79
N ARG A 168 -13.63 -12.18 -2.74
CA ARG A 168 -13.26 -13.49 -3.32
C ARG A 168 -12.51 -14.39 -2.35
N LEU A 169 -11.78 -13.78 -1.41
CA LEU A 169 -11.07 -14.51 -0.37
C LEU A 169 -11.97 -14.91 0.79
N HIS A 170 -13.12 -14.24 0.94
CA HIS A 170 -13.99 -14.37 2.11
C HIS A 170 -14.94 -15.57 2.05
N ARG A 171 -14.69 -16.56 1.18
CA ARG A 171 -15.41 -17.82 1.17
C ARG A 171 -14.86 -18.77 2.21
N ASN A 172 -15.73 -19.40 2.97
CA ASN A 172 -15.34 -20.41 3.94
C ASN A 172 -14.76 -21.62 3.21
N PHE A 173 -13.62 -22.09 3.68
CA PHE A 173 -12.97 -23.31 3.22
C PHE A 173 -12.30 -23.99 4.43
N ALA A 174 -12.31 -25.33 4.45
CA ALA A 174 -11.74 -26.09 5.55
C ALA A 174 -10.23 -25.77 5.69
N GLY A 175 -9.81 -25.44 6.91
CA GLY A 175 -8.41 -25.10 7.20
C GLY A 175 -8.01 -23.65 6.88
N LYS A 176 -8.91 -22.79 6.40
CA LYS A 176 -8.62 -21.37 6.18
C LYS A 176 -8.64 -20.63 7.52
N GLU A 177 -7.46 -20.22 8.01
CA GLU A 177 -7.29 -19.47 9.27
C GLU A 177 -7.11 -17.96 9.04
N GLU A 178 -6.61 -17.57 7.88
CA GLU A 178 -6.39 -16.17 7.51
C GLU A 178 -6.55 -15.94 6.01
N VAL A 179 -6.85 -14.71 5.66
CA VAL A 179 -6.76 -14.21 4.28
C VAL A 179 -5.69 -13.13 4.19
N LEU A 180 -4.90 -13.16 3.12
CA LEU A 180 -3.72 -12.33 2.99
C LEU A 180 -3.71 -11.57 1.66
N ILE A 181 -3.39 -10.28 1.70
CA ILE A 181 -3.26 -9.43 0.52
C ILE A 181 -1.82 -8.90 0.44
N TYR A 182 -1.13 -9.20 -0.65
CA TYR A 182 0.12 -8.55 -1.02
C TYR A 182 -0.21 -7.33 -1.88
N ASP A 183 0.12 -6.14 -1.39
CA ASP A 183 -0.11 -4.87 -2.09
C ASP A 183 1.22 -4.24 -2.47
N TYR A 184 1.52 -4.21 -3.77
CA TYR A 184 2.77 -3.66 -4.30
C TYR A 184 2.69 -2.13 -4.37
N VAL A 185 3.57 -1.48 -3.59
CA VAL A 185 3.56 -0.03 -3.35
C VAL A 185 4.58 0.65 -4.24
N ASP A 186 4.13 1.20 -5.35
CA ASP A 186 4.96 1.93 -6.32
C ASP A 186 5.02 3.42 -5.93
N PHE A 187 5.67 3.72 -4.81
CA PHE A 187 5.59 5.01 -4.09
C PHE A 187 6.32 6.16 -4.79
N ARG A 188 7.23 5.87 -5.71
CA ARG A 188 7.99 6.91 -6.44
C ARG A 188 7.13 7.69 -7.43
N LEU A 189 6.06 7.08 -7.93
CA LEU A 189 5.16 7.69 -8.90
C LEU A 189 3.93 8.28 -8.20
N PRO A 190 3.72 9.61 -8.22
CA PRO A 190 2.64 10.28 -7.48
C PRO A 190 1.24 9.73 -7.77
N VAL A 191 1.01 9.23 -8.98
CA VAL A 191 -0.27 8.64 -9.37
C VAL A 191 -0.52 7.31 -8.65
N PHE A 192 0.49 6.45 -8.54
CA PHE A 192 0.37 5.14 -7.90
C PHE A 192 0.44 5.26 -6.37
N ASP A 193 1.24 6.19 -5.84
CA ASP A 193 1.23 6.57 -4.43
C ASP A 193 -0.18 6.97 -3.98
N ARG A 194 -0.87 7.84 -4.74
CA ARG A 194 -2.25 8.24 -4.44
C ARG A 194 -3.22 7.05 -4.48
N MET A 195 -3.06 6.14 -5.45
CA MET A 195 -3.87 4.92 -5.53
C MET A 195 -3.67 4.03 -4.31
N TYR A 196 -2.43 3.85 -3.86
CA TYR A 196 -2.14 3.08 -2.65
C TYR A 196 -2.74 3.73 -1.40
N ARG A 197 -2.60 5.04 -1.23
CA ARG A 197 -3.22 5.77 -0.10
C ARG A 197 -4.74 5.60 -0.04
N ASN A 198 -5.40 5.51 -1.20
CA ASN A 198 -6.82 5.21 -1.26
C ASN A 198 -7.13 3.76 -0.85
N ARG A 199 -6.27 2.79 -1.22
CA ARG A 199 -6.41 1.39 -0.77
C ARG A 199 -6.21 1.24 0.73
N LEU A 200 -5.29 1.98 1.35
CA LEU A 200 -5.13 2.00 2.81
C LEU A 200 -6.44 2.35 3.54
N LYS A 201 -7.15 3.38 3.05
CA LYS A 201 -8.47 3.74 3.58
C LYS A 201 -9.47 2.58 3.40
N GLY A 202 -9.39 1.89 2.28
CA GLY A 202 -10.21 0.69 2.00
C GLY A 202 -9.90 -0.46 2.95
N TYR A 203 -8.64 -0.78 3.18
CA TYR A 203 -8.23 -1.83 4.14
C TYR A 203 -8.77 -1.56 5.54
N LYS A 204 -8.63 -0.32 6.03
CA LYS A 204 -9.18 0.05 7.33
C LYS A 204 -10.71 -0.11 7.41
N GLN A 205 -11.42 0.30 6.34
CA GLN A 205 -12.88 0.16 6.28
C GLN A 205 -13.33 -1.30 6.24
N LEU A 206 -12.56 -2.17 5.57
CA LEU A 206 -12.79 -3.61 5.50
C LEU A 206 -12.31 -4.36 6.75
N GLY A 207 -11.58 -3.72 7.66
CA GLY A 207 -11.09 -4.33 8.89
C GLY A 207 -9.80 -5.14 8.71
N TYR A 208 -9.08 -4.96 7.61
CA TYR A 208 -7.75 -5.54 7.41
C TYR A 208 -6.71 -4.84 8.28
N THR A 209 -5.75 -5.61 8.77
CA THR A 209 -4.57 -5.10 9.49
C THR A 209 -3.29 -5.55 8.81
N ILE A 210 -2.15 -4.95 9.16
CA ILE A 210 -0.86 -5.45 8.66
C ILE A 210 -0.60 -6.81 9.30
N LYS A 211 -0.13 -7.78 8.50
CA LYS A 211 0.20 -9.11 9.03
C LYS A 211 1.28 -8.97 10.10
N PRO A 212 1.05 -9.48 11.34
CA PRO A 212 2.08 -9.54 12.36
C PRO A 212 3.32 -10.28 11.82
N ASP A 213 4.50 -9.88 12.28
CA ASP A 213 5.78 -10.48 11.92
C ASP A 213 6.24 -10.41 10.46
N SER A 214 5.42 -9.86 9.55
CA SER A 214 5.83 -9.64 8.16
C SER A 214 7.09 -8.78 8.02
N TYR A 215 7.38 -7.97 9.04
CA TYR A 215 8.51 -7.05 9.10
C TYR A 215 9.27 -7.14 10.42
N SER A 216 9.06 -8.20 11.21
CA SER A 216 9.77 -8.41 12.47
C SER A 216 11.23 -8.70 12.19
N THR A 217 12.10 -7.79 12.56
CA THR A 217 13.49 -8.14 12.84
C THR A 217 13.56 -8.76 14.23
N GLN A 218 14.31 -9.82 14.38
CA GLN A 218 14.58 -10.48 15.66
C GLN A 218 14.93 -9.44 16.73
N ASN A 219 14.30 -9.53 17.91
CA ASN A 219 14.47 -8.73 19.13
C ASN A 219 13.47 -7.57 19.35
N GLY A 220 12.25 -7.92 19.75
CA GLY A 220 11.40 -6.99 20.52
C GLY A 220 10.86 -5.76 19.77
N ALA A 221 10.82 -5.79 18.45
CA ALA A 221 10.29 -4.69 17.65
C ALA A 221 8.79 -4.49 17.86
N VAL A 222 8.39 -3.24 18.05
CA VAL A 222 6.97 -2.87 18.10
C VAL A 222 6.30 -3.31 16.79
N PRO A 223 5.17 -4.03 16.85
CA PRO A 223 4.50 -4.55 15.65
C PRO A 223 4.17 -3.44 14.65
N SER A 224 4.25 -3.77 13.37
CA SER A 224 3.75 -2.89 12.32
C SER A 224 2.23 -2.71 12.48
N LYS A 225 1.73 -1.49 12.27
CA LYS A 225 0.33 -1.16 12.54
C LYS A 225 -0.24 -0.18 11.53
N LEU A 226 -1.54 -0.32 11.24
CA LEU A 226 -2.32 0.62 10.45
C LEU A 226 -3.05 1.60 11.38
N TYR A 227 -2.75 2.89 11.24
CA TYR A 227 -3.33 3.98 12.02
C TYR A 227 -4.37 4.76 11.20
N SER A 228 -5.26 5.43 11.91
CA SER A 228 -6.15 6.47 11.40
C SER A 228 -5.68 7.85 11.82
N ALA A 229 -6.25 8.88 11.21
CA ALA A 229 -6.02 10.27 11.62
C ALA A 229 -6.37 10.57 13.10
N ASN A 230 -7.15 9.69 13.75
CA ASN A 230 -7.59 9.88 15.13
C ASN A 230 -6.71 9.15 16.17
N ASP A 231 -5.87 8.20 15.76
CA ASP A 231 -5.15 7.33 16.71
C ASP A 231 -3.62 7.27 16.49
N TYR A 232 -3.08 7.99 15.52
CA TYR A 232 -1.64 7.94 15.18
C TYR A 232 -0.75 8.81 16.08
N ALA A 233 -1.30 9.91 16.61
CA ALA A 233 -0.48 11.00 17.15
C ALA A 233 0.40 10.60 18.32
N THR A 234 -0.09 9.77 19.21
CA THR A 234 0.68 9.32 20.40
C THR A 234 1.92 8.53 19.98
N ASP A 235 1.75 7.53 19.11
CA ASP A 235 2.85 6.66 18.69
C ASP A 235 3.81 7.40 17.76
N PHE A 236 3.30 8.32 16.93
CA PHE A 236 4.14 9.19 16.08
C PHE A 236 5.02 10.11 16.91
N ILE A 237 4.47 10.79 17.91
CA ILE A 237 5.24 11.64 18.84
C ILE A 237 6.26 10.80 19.60
N GLN A 238 5.89 9.59 20.03
CA GLN A 238 6.80 8.69 20.73
C GLN A 238 8.00 8.29 19.83
N ASP A 239 7.77 7.99 18.55
CA ASP A 239 8.83 7.71 17.60
C ASP A 239 9.74 8.94 17.38
N CYS A 240 9.14 10.14 17.26
CA CYS A 240 9.90 11.39 17.18
C CYS A 240 10.81 11.58 18.41
N MET A 241 10.29 11.37 19.61
CA MET A 241 11.01 11.56 20.86
C MET A 241 12.09 10.50 21.11
N ASN A 242 11.89 9.30 20.57
CA ASN A 242 12.85 8.18 20.71
C ASN A 242 13.97 8.22 19.66
N ALA A 243 13.82 8.98 18.58
CA ALA A 243 14.82 9.10 17.52
C ALA A 243 16.14 9.65 18.08
N LYS A 244 17.27 9.01 17.67
CA LYS A 244 18.63 9.35 18.13
C LYS A 244 19.56 9.84 17.03
N LYS A 245 19.28 9.52 15.77
CA LYS A 245 20.09 9.90 14.62
C LYS A 245 19.38 10.92 13.74
N SER A 246 18.23 10.54 13.21
CA SER A 246 17.50 11.34 12.23
C SER A 246 15.99 11.17 12.36
N ALA A 247 15.27 12.26 12.15
CA ALA A 247 13.84 12.29 11.95
C ALA A 247 13.56 13.05 10.63
N ILE A 248 13.12 12.33 9.63
CA ILE A 248 12.87 12.84 8.29
C ILE A 248 11.36 12.84 8.07
N ILE A 249 10.77 14.01 7.82
CA ILE A 249 9.32 14.16 7.72
C ILE A 249 8.96 14.80 6.38
N TYR A 250 8.22 14.09 5.54
CA TYR A 250 7.59 14.60 4.33
C TYR A 250 6.15 15.00 4.63
N SER A 251 5.92 16.30 4.65
CA SER A 251 4.62 16.90 4.91
C SER A 251 4.35 17.96 3.83
N PRO A 252 3.63 17.59 2.75
CA PRO A 252 3.40 18.48 1.62
C PRO A 252 2.77 19.81 2.03
N TYR A 253 1.98 19.80 3.08
CA TYR A 253 1.34 20.98 3.61
C TYR A 253 1.75 21.24 5.06
N LEU A 254 1.91 22.53 5.41
CA LEU A 254 2.12 22.94 6.80
C LEU A 254 0.87 23.69 7.27
N SER A 255 0.29 23.26 8.38
CA SER A 255 -0.81 23.93 9.02
C SER A 255 -0.39 24.59 10.32
N LYS A 256 -1.04 25.72 10.67
CA LYS A 256 -0.76 26.42 11.92
C LYS A 256 -0.88 25.50 13.12
N THR A 257 -1.97 24.74 13.17
CA THR A 257 -2.28 23.86 14.31
C THR A 257 -1.24 22.78 14.52
N GLU A 258 -0.87 22.05 13.47
CA GLU A 258 0.06 20.93 13.60
C GLU A 258 1.50 21.40 13.80
N VAL A 259 1.90 22.49 13.14
CA VAL A 259 3.21 23.12 13.39
C VAL A 259 3.32 23.62 14.83
N GLN A 260 2.29 24.27 15.37
CA GLN A 260 2.30 24.71 16.76
C GLN A 260 2.35 23.56 17.78
N LYS A 261 1.77 22.41 17.48
CA LYS A 261 1.89 21.19 18.32
C LYS A 261 3.30 20.58 18.24
N PHE A 262 3.91 20.59 17.05
CA PHE A 262 5.22 19.99 16.82
C PHE A 262 6.37 20.89 17.29
N PHE A 263 6.24 22.19 17.18
CA PHE A 263 7.28 23.19 17.51
C PHE A 263 7.93 22.97 18.88
N PRO A 264 7.22 22.76 20.01
CA PRO A 264 7.84 22.53 21.33
C PRO A 264 8.55 21.19 21.46
N LEU A 265 8.34 20.25 20.53
CA LEU A 265 9.01 18.96 20.51
C LEU A 265 10.39 19.04 19.85
N VAL A 266 10.56 19.93 18.88
CA VAL A 266 11.80 20.05 18.07
C VAL A 266 13.06 20.21 18.95
N PRO A 267 13.14 21.15 19.90
CA PRO A 267 14.33 21.29 20.74
C PRO A 267 14.60 20.04 21.60
N LYS A 268 13.53 19.37 22.05
CA LYS A 268 13.66 18.13 22.85
C LYS A 268 14.24 16.98 22.03
N ILE A 269 13.77 16.82 20.78
CA ILE A 269 14.25 15.78 19.87
C ILE A 269 15.74 16.04 19.54
N ILE A 270 16.11 17.30 19.28
CA ILE A 270 17.48 17.69 18.97
C ILE A 270 18.40 17.49 20.19
N SER A 271 17.94 17.78 21.41
CA SER A 271 18.71 17.54 22.64
C SER A 271 19.03 16.05 22.88
N ASN A 272 18.26 15.14 22.26
CA ASN A 272 18.54 13.70 22.24
C ASN A 272 19.60 13.29 21.20
N GLY A 273 20.20 14.26 20.45
CA GLY A 273 21.17 14.00 19.39
C GLY A 273 20.57 13.78 18.00
N CYS A 274 19.26 13.84 17.85
CA CYS A 274 18.57 13.62 16.58
C CYS A 274 18.61 14.87 15.69
N LYS A 275 18.85 14.68 14.39
CA LYS A 275 18.72 15.73 13.36
C LYS A 275 17.33 15.65 12.73
N ILE A 276 16.63 16.77 12.65
CA ILE A 276 15.29 16.84 12.06
C ILE A 276 15.35 17.47 10.68
N PHE A 277 14.84 16.76 9.68
CA PHE A 277 14.67 17.21 8.30
C PHE A 277 13.21 17.20 7.91
N ILE A 278 12.69 18.35 7.45
CA ILE A 278 11.30 18.49 7.03
C ILE A 278 11.26 18.87 5.56
N MET A 279 10.55 18.08 4.77
CA MET A 279 10.34 18.33 3.35
C MET A 279 8.89 18.74 3.13
N THR A 280 8.67 19.90 2.52
CA THR A 280 7.33 20.42 2.23
C THR A 280 7.19 20.85 0.78
N LYS A 281 5.96 20.94 0.29
CA LYS A 281 5.70 21.39 -1.08
C LYS A 281 5.75 22.91 -1.14
N LEU A 282 6.47 23.45 -2.11
CA LEU A 282 6.46 24.89 -2.39
C LEU A 282 5.09 25.29 -2.97
N HIS A 283 4.40 26.25 -2.37
CA HIS A 283 3.13 26.76 -2.87
C HIS A 283 3.33 27.68 -4.08
N GLU A 284 2.49 27.53 -5.10
CA GLU A 284 2.45 28.42 -6.27
C GLU A 284 1.82 29.79 -5.93
N ASP A 285 0.77 29.79 -5.10
CA ASP A 285 0.08 31.00 -4.63
C ASP A 285 0.94 31.78 -3.64
N GLU A 286 1.17 33.07 -3.92
CA GLU A 286 2.04 33.93 -3.12
C GLU A 286 1.55 34.15 -1.68
N GLY A 287 0.23 34.28 -1.49
CA GLY A 287 -0.36 34.46 -0.16
C GLY A 287 -0.17 33.23 0.73
N ARG A 288 -0.36 32.03 0.16
CA ARG A 288 -0.10 30.76 0.84
C ARG A 288 1.40 30.56 1.10
N ARG A 289 2.27 30.95 0.15
CA ARG A 289 3.72 30.90 0.29
C ARG A 289 4.22 31.77 1.46
N LYS A 290 3.68 32.98 1.62
CA LYS A 290 4.02 33.86 2.76
C LYS A 290 3.64 33.22 4.10
N LYS A 291 2.47 32.62 4.19
CA LYS A 291 2.06 31.89 5.41
C LYS A 291 2.91 30.66 5.65
N GLN A 292 3.21 29.89 4.62
CA GLN A 292 4.10 28.74 4.71
C GLN A 292 5.48 29.13 5.21
N GLN A 293 6.04 30.24 4.72
CA GLN A 293 7.35 30.73 5.15
C GLN A 293 7.38 31.05 6.65
N GLN A 294 6.30 31.55 7.22
CA GLN A 294 6.20 31.77 8.67
C GLN A 294 6.35 30.44 9.44
N TYR A 295 5.71 29.37 8.97
CA TYR A 295 5.82 28.05 9.61
C TYR A 295 7.21 27.43 9.42
N ILE A 296 7.81 27.61 8.24
CA ILE A 296 9.20 27.19 7.98
C ILE A 296 10.13 27.90 8.96
N ASN A 297 10.07 29.24 9.05
CA ASN A 297 10.91 30.02 9.95
C ASN A 297 10.75 29.60 11.43
N MET A 298 9.53 29.26 11.86
CA MET A 298 9.29 28.74 13.20
C MET A 298 10.05 27.44 13.43
N LEU A 299 9.95 26.47 12.51
CA LEU A 299 10.57 25.16 12.63
C LEU A 299 12.11 25.27 12.57
N GLU A 300 12.64 26.15 11.71
CA GLU A 300 14.08 26.42 11.62
C GLU A 300 14.61 27.12 12.87
N THR A 301 13.88 28.07 13.43
CA THR A 301 14.22 28.71 14.71
C THR A 301 14.28 27.70 15.86
N ALA A 302 13.47 26.66 15.81
CA ALA A 302 13.52 25.57 16.79
C ALA A 302 14.68 24.59 16.53
N GLY A 303 15.37 24.66 15.38
CA GLY A 303 16.54 23.88 15.03
C GLY A 303 16.30 22.77 13.99
N ALA A 304 15.11 22.66 13.39
CA ALA A 304 14.88 21.74 12.28
C ALA A 304 15.44 22.31 10.97
N ALA A 305 15.91 21.43 10.08
CA ALA A 305 16.24 21.81 8.70
C ALA A 305 14.99 21.64 7.82
N VAL A 306 14.52 22.70 7.17
CA VAL A 306 13.31 22.66 6.33
C VAL A 306 13.65 22.95 4.88
N SER A 307 13.15 22.12 3.97
CA SER A 307 13.31 22.30 2.51
C SER A 307 11.94 22.28 1.83
N ALA A 308 11.66 23.32 1.02
CA ALA A 308 10.47 23.40 0.21
C ALA A 308 10.80 23.11 -1.27
N LYS A 309 10.14 22.11 -1.86
CA LYS A 309 10.33 21.69 -3.26
C LYS A 309 8.98 21.59 -3.98
N GLU A 310 8.97 21.79 -5.31
CA GLU A 310 7.74 21.81 -6.10
C GLU A 310 7.01 20.46 -6.14
N ASN A 311 7.74 19.36 -6.18
CA ASN A 311 7.20 18.01 -6.46
C ASN A 311 7.03 17.13 -5.21
N ILE A 312 6.83 17.70 -4.03
CA ILE A 312 6.54 16.95 -2.82
C ILE A 312 5.05 16.61 -2.76
N SER A 313 4.72 15.34 -2.82
CA SER A 313 3.34 14.83 -2.68
C SER A 313 3.22 13.70 -1.65
N GLN A 314 4.32 13.05 -1.32
CA GLN A 314 4.38 11.95 -0.37
C GLN A 314 4.12 12.44 1.05
N ARG A 315 3.46 11.61 1.83
CA ARG A 315 3.23 11.80 3.27
C ARG A 315 3.88 10.62 3.98
N LEU A 316 5.07 10.86 4.50
CA LEU A 316 5.84 9.84 5.18
C LEU A 316 6.74 10.45 6.25
N ALA A 317 7.18 9.62 7.18
CA ALA A 317 8.29 9.96 8.05
C ALA A 317 9.20 8.74 8.24
N VAL A 318 10.50 8.99 8.35
CA VAL A 318 11.49 7.96 8.64
C VAL A 318 12.26 8.36 9.90
N PHE A 319 12.37 7.44 10.86
CA PHE A 319 13.10 7.66 12.10
C PHE A 319 14.26 6.66 12.20
N ASP A 320 15.48 7.19 12.35
CA ASP A 320 16.73 6.44 12.54
C ASP A 320 16.99 5.35 11.48
N GLU A 321 16.50 5.52 10.25
CA GLU A 321 16.56 4.50 9.18
C GLU A 321 15.92 3.14 9.58
N LYS A 322 15.01 3.14 10.57
CA LYS A 322 14.43 1.91 11.15
C LYS A 322 12.91 1.87 11.14
N ILE A 323 12.28 3.02 11.31
CA ILE A 323 10.83 3.15 11.42
C ILE A 323 10.36 4.00 10.24
N LEU A 324 9.43 3.44 9.47
CA LEU A 324 8.75 4.14 8.38
C LEU A 324 7.28 4.36 8.76
N TRP A 325 6.84 5.62 8.68
CA TRP A 325 5.44 5.99 8.60
C TRP A 325 5.11 6.37 7.16
N TYR A 326 4.06 5.77 6.59
CA TYR A 326 3.70 6.01 5.20
C TYR A 326 2.19 5.93 4.99
N GLY A 327 1.59 6.93 4.32
CA GLY A 327 0.17 6.89 4.03
C GLY A 327 -0.45 8.20 3.57
N SER A 328 -1.67 8.48 4.02
CA SER A 328 -2.41 9.69 3.66
C SER A 328 -2.47 10.73 4.79
N ILE A 329 -1.94 10.43 5.97
CA ILE A 329 -1.85 11.39 7.07
C ILE A 329 -0.70 12.37 6.78
N ASP A 330 -1.00 13.67 6.82
CA ASP A 330 -0.01 14.74 6.71
C ASP A 330 0.37 15.18 8.13
N PHE A 331 1.58 14.81 8.57
CA PHE A 331 1.98 14.91 9.98
C PHE A 331 2.11 16.34 10.50
N LEU A 332 2.41 17.31 9.63
CA LEU A 332 2.52 18.74 9.96
C LEU A 332 1.48 19.59 9.23
N GLY A 333 0.59 18.95 8.48
CA GLY A 333 -0.43 19.58 7.68
C GLY A 333 -1.85 19.17 8.08
N TYR A 334 -2.78 19.41 7.20
CA TYR A 334 -4.15 18.97 7.37
C TYR A 334 -4.34 17.54 6.83
N SER A 335 -4.92 16.69 7.64
CA SER A 335 -5.30 15.33 7.25
C SER A 335 -6.82 15.20 7.13
N GLU A 336 -7.26 14.44 6.13
CA GLU A 336 -8.68 14.07 6.00
C GLU A 336 -9.11 13.18 7.18
N ALA A 337 -10.37 13.27 7.58
CA ALA A 337 -10.92 12.50 8.71
C ALA A 337 -10.80 10.97 8.51
N ASP A 338 -10.82 10.51 7.26
CA ASP A 338 -10.60 9.10 6.87
C ASP A 338 -9.14 8.78 6.54
N GLY A 339 -8.20 9.70 6.83
CA GLY A 339 -6.77 9.53 6.62
C GLY A 339 -6.22 8.32 7.37
N CYS A 340 -5.32 7.59 6.73
CA CYS A 340 -4.67 6.40 7.27
C CYS A 340 -3.18 6.40 6.95
N SER A 341 -2.37 5.90 7.88
CA SER A 341 -0.94 5.64 7.66
C SER A 341 -0.53 4.32 8.28
N ILE A 342 0.40 3.63 7.64
CA ILE A 342 1.06 2.47 8.22
C ILE A 342 2.31 2.92 8.96
N ARG A 343 2.62 2.24 10.06
CA ARG A 343 3.91 2.30 10.74
C ARG A 343 4.60 0.96 10.59
N ILE A 344 5.79 0.94 10.04
CA ILE A 344 6.59 -0.26 9.79
C ILE A 344 7.91 -0.13 10.53
N CYS A 345 8.23 -1.10 11.37
CA CYS A 345 9.53 -1.24 12.02
C CYS A 345 10.40 -2.22 11.22
N ASN A 346 11.06 -1.73 10.18
CA ASN A 346 11.97 -2.53 9.36
C ASN A 346 13.05 -1.61 8.77
N ALA A 347 14.30 -1.84 9.15
CA ALA A 347 15.41 -0.99 8.74
C ALA A 347 15.68 -1.05 7.21
N GLU A 348 15.49 -2.20 6.59
CA GLU A 348 15.72 -2.36 5.15
C GLU A 348 14.72 -1.51 4.35
N ILE A 349 13.43 -1.60 4.70
CA ILE A 349 12.37 -0.81 4.05
C ILE A 349 12.54 0.68 4.34
N ALA A 350 12.79 1.06 5.59
CA ALA A 350 12.95 2.45 5.98
C ALA A 350 14.14 3.10 5.25
N SER A 351 15.31 2.43 5.24
CA SER A 351 16.50 2.90 4.53
C SER A 351 16.32 2.94 3.02
N ALA A 352 15.61 1.96 2.44
CA ALA A 352 15.32 1.94 1.00
C ALA A 352 14.42 3.13 0.60
N VAL A 353 13.35 3.39 1.36
CA VAL A 353 12.48 4.54 1.12
C VAL A 353 13.23 5.86 1.28
N GLU A 354 14.06 6.00 2.33
CA GLU A 354 14.88 7.19 2.56
C GLU A 354 15.86 7.46 1.42
N ALA A 355 16.59 6.42 0.99
CA ALA A 355 17.56 6.54 -0.11
C ALA A 355 16.90 6.98 -1.42
N GLU A 356 15.73 6.42 -1.71
CA GLU A 356 14.96 6.72 -2.92
C GLU A 356 14.36 8.14 -2.92
N MET A 357 14.12 8.72 -1.76
CA MET A 357 13.63 10.09 -1.63
C MET A 357 14.76 11.15 -1.79
N GLY A 358 16.00 10.72 -2.02
CA GLY A 358 17.12 11.62 -2.40
C GLY A 358 17.65 12.47 -1.27
N MET A 359 17.78 11.91 -0.07
CA MET A 359 18.26 12.61 1.13
C MET A 359 19.64 12.13 1.60
N ARG A 360 20.43 11.56 0.72
CA ARG A 360 21.86 11.31 0.92
C ARG A 360 22.70 12.28 0.11
#